data_3eeb897f7d4b957d55b8b295b5b27479
#
_entry.id   3eeb897f7d4b957d55b8b295b5b27479
#
_cell.length_a   1.000
_cell.length_b   1.000
_cell.length_c   1.000
_cell.angle_alpha   90.00
_cell.angle_beta   90.00
_cell.angle_gamma   90.00
#
_symmetry.space_group_name_H-M   'P 1'
#
loop_
_entity.id
_entity.type
_entity.pdbx_description
1 polymer ?
#
loop_
_entity_poly.entity_id
_entity_poly.type
_entity_poly.pdbx_seq_one_letter_code
_entity_poly.pdbx_strand_id
1 'polypeptide(L)'
;YRRDFTINTLAVALRPRNFGQLIDFYGGQRDLKERLIRVLHSLSFVEDPTRVFRAIRFELRFDFHLSKDTLALIKGAVKMELFHRLSGQRLLDELRLLFSERTPRQAVRRLADLDLLRFIHPTLTWSARLDRRLSELEAALDWYRLSCLDRTIDGWVVYAMALAETMPDEAVRDMLERFPFTEAERTAINQARFLTQPVCRTLARRAPLRPSETVAALAGFSEECLVFLLAKNGSDTAKRSLSQYLTTYRDIKPALTGKALQALGLKPGPVYRTILERLTEARLNGEVHTDEEERALVKDLIARRRSAS
;
A
#
# COMPACT_ATOMS: atom_id res chain seq x y z
N TYR A 1 -12.60 1.71 33.59
CA TYR A 1 -13.50 0.67 33.04
C TYR A 1 -13.74 0.77 31.54
N ARG A 2 -13.51 1.95 30.92
CA ARG A 2 -13.69 2.17 29.45
C ARG A 2 -12.42 1.89 28.64
N ARG A 3 -11.29 1.59 29.28
CA ARG A 3 -10.03 1.27 28.61
C ARG A 3 -10.05 -0.18 28.14
N ASP A 4 -9.20 -0.48 27.17
CA ASP A 4 -9.09 -1.79 26.54
C ASP A 4 -8.20 -2.76 27.33
N PHE A 5 -6.99 -2.33 27.73
CA PHE A 5 -5.98 -3.19 28.36
C PHE A 5 -5.45 -2.57 29.66
N THR A 6 -4.96 -3.40 30.57
CA THR A 6 -4.37 -2.99 31.85
C THR A 6 -3.24 -2.00 31.68
N ILE A 7 -2.36 -2.19 30.70
CA ILE A 7 -1.22 -1.31 30.39
C ILE A 7 -1.67 0.12 30.00
N ASN A 8 -2.90 0.29 29.52
CA ASN A 8 -3.47 1.58 29.14
C ASN A 8 -4.22 2.29 30.28
N THR A 9 -4.21 1.71 31.49
CA THR A 9 -4.90 2.26 32.67
C THR A 9 -3.97 2.97 33.65
N LEU A 10 -2.69 2.95 33.40
CA LEU A 10 -1.70 3.67 34.21
C LEU A 10 -1.96 5.17 34.13
N ALA A 11 -1.89 5.84 35.27
CA ALA A 11 -2.05 7.28 35.37
C ALA A 11 -0.99 7.88 36.28
N VAL A 12 -0.68 9.14 36.11
CA VAL A 12 0.22 9.89 36.97
C VAL A 12 -0.55 11.00 37.65
N ALA A 13 -0.39 11.12 38.97
CA ALA A 13 -1.02 12.17 39.75
C ALA A 13 -0.37 13.52 39.43
N LEU A 14 -1.19 14.52 39.13
CA LEU A 14 -0.74 15.90 38.84
C LEU A 14 -0.99 16.87 40.00
N ARG A 15 -1.57 16.40 41.13
CA ARG A 15 -1.83 17.24 42.30
C ARG A 15 -0.52 17.55 43.04
N PRO A 16 -0.34 18.77 43.62
CA PRO A 16 0.89 19.16 44.32
C PRO A 16 1.33 18.19 45.40
N ARG A 17 0.39 17.60 46.16
CA ARG A 17 0.71 16.69 47.27
C ARG A 17 1.28 15.35 46.87
N ASN A 18 0.96 14.88 45.66
CA ASN A 18 1.38 13.57 45.15
C ASN A 18 1.80 13.64 43.68
N PHE A 19 2.33 14.77 43.26
CA PHE A 19 2.79 14.98 41.90
C PHE A 19 3.83 13.92 41.48
N GLY A 20 3.63 13.33 40.31
CA GLY A 20 4.50 12.27 39.79
C GLY A 20 4.20 10.87 40.33
N GLN A 21 3.30 10.73 41.31
CA GLN A 21 2.92 9.40 41.82
C GLN A 21 2.21 8.59 40.72
N LEU A 22 2.73 7.40 40.43
CA LEU A 22 2.11 6.46 39.50
C LEU A 22 0.91 5.78 40.19
N ILE A 23 -0.22 5.79 39.50
CA ILE A 23 -1.48 5.19 39.93
C ILE A 23 -1.76 3.97 39.03
N ASP A 24 -1.89 2.79 39.65
CA ASP A 24 -2.14 1.52 38.97
C ASP A 24 -3.18 0.70 39.73
N PHE A 25 -4.42 0.75 39.26
CA PHE A 25 -5.52 0.01 39.87
C PHE A 25 -5.72 -1.40 39.30
N TYR A 26 -5.14 -1.67 38.12
CA TYR A 26 -5.43 -2.90 37.37
C TYR A 26 -4.18 -3.78 37.15
N GLY A 27 -3.06 -3.43 37.75
CA GLY A 27 -1.81 -4.20 37.63
C GLY A 27 -1.10 -4.00 36.30
N GLY A 28 -1.27 -2.84 35.66
CA GLY A 28 -0.62 -2.53 34.39
C GLY A 28 0.89 -2.54 34.46
N GLN A 29 1.50 -2.12 35.60
CA GLN A 29 2.95 -2.19 35.79
C GLN A 29 3.47 -3.63 35.75
N ARG A 30 2.74 -4.55 36.40
CA ARG A 30 3.07 -5.97 36.37
C ARG A 30 2.98 -6.52 34.96
N ASP A 31 1.90 -6.25 34.24
CA ASP A 31 1.69 -6.72 32.86
C ASP A 31 2.73 -6.12 31.91
N LEU A 32 3.17 -4.88 32.10
CA LEU A 32 4.31 -4.29 31.37
C LEU A 32 5.62 -5.04 31.64
N LYS A 33 5.91 -5.35 32.90
CA LYS A 33 7.12 -6.09 33.29
C LYS A 33 7.11 -7.52 32.72
N GLU A 34 5.93 -8.17 32.73
CA GLU A 34 5.73 -9.52 32.22
C GLU A 34 5.51 -9.55 30.69
N ARG A 35 5.50 -8.38 30.03
CA ARG A 35 5.22 -8.22 28.59
C ARG A 35 3.88 -8.84 28.17
N LEU A 36 2.82 -8.58 28.93
CA LEU A 36 1.48 -9.15 28.69
C LEU A 36 0.48 -8.10 28.23
N ILE A 37 -0.34 -8.47 27.26
CA ILE A 37 -1.57 -7.76 26.89
C ILE A 37 -2.74 -8.46 27.58
N ARG A 38 -3.35 -7.77 28.52
CA ARG A 38 -4.47 -8.27 29.33
C ARG A 38 -5.64 -7.30 29.27
N VAL A 39 -6.84 -7.84 28.98
CA VAL A 39 -8.09 -7.06 29.07
C VAL A 39 -8.48 -6.77 30.52
N LEU A 40 -9.25 -5.72 30.73
CA LEU A 40 -9.68 -5.31 32.06
C LEU A 40 -10.74 -6.22 32.67
N HIS A 41 -11.60 -6.82 31.84
CA HIS A 41 -12.70 -7.69 32.27
C HIS A 41 -13.14 -8.65 31.16
N SER A 42 -13.87 -9.70 31.55
CA SER A 42 -14.27 -10.79 30.65
C SER A 42 -15.21 -10.39 29.51
N LEU A 43 -16.00 -9.31 29.67
CA LEU A 43 -16.92 -8.82 28.65
C LEU A 43 -16.28 -7.85 27.64
N SER A 44 -14.99 -7.57 27.76
CA SER A 44 -14.29 -6.54 26.96
C SER A 44 -14.53 -6.67 25.47
N PHE A 45 -14.49 -7.89 24.91
CA PHE A 45 -14.70 -8.14 23.48
C PHE A 45 -16.16 -8.26 23.07
N VAL A 46 -17.05 -8.51 24.03
CA VAL A 46 -18.51 -8.47 23.82
C VAL A 46 -18.97 -7.03 23.67
N GLU A 47 -18.43 -6.14 24.52
CA GLU A 47 -18.73 -4.71 24.47
C GLU A 47 -18.17 -4.05 23.20
N ASP A 48 -16.93 -4.40 22.85
CA ASP A 48 -16.28 -3.87 21.67
C ASP A 48 -15.35 -4.91 21.00
N PRO A 49 -15.82 -5.62 19.97
CA PRO A 49 -15.01 -6.60 19.24
C PRO A 49 -13.76 -6.00 18.56
N THR A 50 -13.72 -4.69 18.26
CA THR A 50 -12.53 -4.07 17.65
C THR A 50 -11.31 -4.16 18.56
N ARG A 51 -11.51 -4.29 19.88
CA ARG A 51 -10.42 -4.47 20.84
C ARG A 51 -9.57 -5.72 20.55
N VAL A 52 -10.09 -6.72 19.82
CA VAL A 52 -9.30 -7.89 19.40
C VAL A 52 -8.21 -7.47 18.41
N PHE A 53 -8.53 -6.65 17.42
CA PHE A 53 -7.53 -6.12 16.46
C PHE A 53 -6.52 -5.24 17.18
N ARG A 54 -6.96 -4.45 18.14
CA ARG A 54 -6.09 -3.63 19.01
C ARG A 54 -5.16 -4.50 19.87
N ALA A 55 -5.65 -5.64 20.39
CA ALA A 55 -4.84 -6.58 21.15
C ALA A 55 -3.70 -7.15 20.30
N ILE A 56 -3.99 -7.58 19.07
CA ILE A 56 -2.98 -8.06 18.11
C ILE A 56 -1.99 -6.92 17.77
N ARG A 57 -2.48 -5.72 17.55
CA ARG A 57 -1.63 -4.57 17.25
C ARG A 57 -0.66 -4.27 18.38
N PHE A 58 -1.11 -4.26 19.63
CA PHE A 58 -0.22 -4.05 20.79
C PHE A 58 0.71 -5.23 21.05
N GLU A 59 0.24 -6.48 20.86
CA GLU A 59 1.08 -7.68 20.93
C GLU A 59 2.31 -7.51 19.99
N LEU A 60 2.08 -7.10 18.74
CA LEU A 60 3.15 -6.94 17.76
C LEU A 60 3.97 -5.65 17.93
N ARG A 61 3.32 -4.54 18.30
CA ARG A 61 4.01 -3.25 18.48
C ARG A 61 5.01 -3.26 19.61
N PHE A 62 4.68 -3.91 20.72
CA PHE A 62 5.50 -3.94 21.93
C PHE A 62 6.32 -5.21 22.08
N ASP A 63 6.18 -6.16 21.17
CA ASP A 63 6.74 -7.51 21.31
C ASP A 63 6.29 -8.16 22.65
N PHE A 64 4.99 -8.06 22.90
CA PHE A 64 4.32 -8.64 24.08
C PHE A 64 3.54 -9.87 23.68
N HIS A 65 2.93 -10.55 24.67
CA HIS A 65 2.09 -11.71 24.45
C HIS A 65 0.69 -11.49 25.01
N LEU A 66 -0.32 -12.05 24.35
CA LEU A 66 -1.66 -12.10 24.92
C LEU A 66 -1.66 -12.98 26.17
N SER A 67 -2.23 -12.49 27.28
CA SER A 67 -2.42 -13.35 28.47
C SER A 67 -3.32 -14.55 28.13
N LYS A 68 -3.17 -15.66 28.84
CA LYS A 68 -3.98 -16.87 28.60
C LYS A 68 -5.48 -16.57 28.61
N ASP A 69 -5.92 -15.76 29.58
CA ASP A 69 -7.33 -15.38 29.72
C ASP A 69 -7.79 -14.50 28.54
N THR A 70 -6.96 -13.50 28.16
CA THR A 70 -7.25 -12.65 26.98
C THR A 70 -7.36 -13.47 25.71
N LEU A 71 -6.45 -14.44 25.50
CA LEU A 71 -6.50 -15.32 24.33
C LEU A 71 -7.75 -16.22 24.35
N ALA A 72 -8.14 -16.75 25.52
CA ALA A 72 -9.36 -17.53 25.66
C ALA A 72 -10.62 -16.69 25.34
N LEU A 73 -10.66 -15.44 25.80
CA LEU A 73 -11.77 -14.52 25.51
C LEU A 73 -11.82 -14.17 24.02
N ILE A 74 -10.68 -13.98 23.34
CA ILE A 74 -10.64 -13.76 21.88
C ILE A 74 -11.24 -14.96 21.16
N LYS A 75 -10.80 -16.19 21.49
CA LYS A 75 -11.36 -17.42 20.90
C LYS A 75 -12.87 -17.54 21.13
N GLY A 76 -13.33 -17.16 22.31
CA GLY A 76 -14.77 -17.07 22.63
C GLY A 76 -15.51 -16.07 21.73
N ALA A 77 -14.96 -14.87 21.55
CA ALA A 77 -15.53 -13.82 20.68
C ALA A 77 -15.61 -14.26 19.21
N VAL A 78 -14.58 -14.97 18.73
CA VAL A 78 -14.55 -15.55 17.37
C VAL A 78 -15.63 -16.62 17.22
N LYS A 79 -15.77 -17.52 18.20
CA LYS A 79 -16.80 -18.57 18.20
C LYS A 79 -18.23 -18.01 18.27
N MET A 80 -18.41 -16.90 18.96
CA MET A 80 -19.70 -16.17 19.05
C MET A 80 -19.96 -15.28 17.84
N GLU A 81 -19.07 -15.23 16.89
CA GLU A 81 -19.17 -14.43 15.63
C GLU A 81 -19.46 -12.92 15.88
N LEU A 82 -18.93 -12.35 16.97
CA LEU A 82 -19.21 -10.99 17.38
C LEU A 82 -18.79 -9.94 16.34
N PHE A 83 -17.84 -10.28 15.48
CA PHE A 83 -17.28 -9.37 14.46
C PHE A 83 -18.26 -9.07 13.32
N HIS A 84 -19.30 -9.88 13.10
CA HIS A 84 -20.37 -9.56 12.14
C HIS A 84 -21.19 -8.34 12.55
N ARG A 85 -21.12 -7.94 13.81
CA ARG A 85 -21.78 -6.72 14.32
C ARG A 85 -20.99 -5.44 14.02
N LEU A 86 -19.74 -5.57 13.57
CA LEU A 86 -18.92 -4.43 13.23
C LEU A 86 -19.34 -3.86 11.88
N SER A 87 -19.47 -2.53 11.82
CA SER A 87 -19.60 -1.85 10.53
C SER A 87 -18.30 -2.00 9.73
N GLY A 88 -18.40 -1.96 8.39
CA GLY A 88 -17.24 -1.99 7.51
C GLY A 88 -16.22 -0.89 7.85
N GLN A 89 -16.70 0.31 8.22
CA GLN A 89 -15.83 1.43 8.63
C GLN A 89 -14.98 1.08 9.86
N ARG A 90 -15.58 0.57 10.93
CA ARG A 90 -14.86 0.25 12.17
C ARG A 90 -13.81 -0.84 11.96
N LEU A 91 -14.16 -1.85 11.17
CA LEU A 91 -13.20 -2.91 10.85
C LEU A 91 -12.07 -2.40 9.96
N LEU A 92 -12.39 -1.60 8.93
CA LEU A 92 -11.39 -1.01 8.03
C LEU A 92 -10.41 -0.11 8.79
N ASP A 93 -10.89 0.71 9.73
CA ASP A 93 -10.04 1.58 10.52
C ASP A 93 -9.01 0.81 11.36
N GLU A 94 -9.42 -0.31 11.98
CA GLU A 94 -8.48 -1.18 12.70
C GLU A 94 -7.51 -1.90 11.77
N LEU A 95 -7.94 -2.33 10.58
CA LEU A 95 -7.06 -2.95 9.57
C LEU A 95 -6.03 -1.94 9.04
N ARG A 96 -6.42 -0.69 8.79
CA ARG A 96 -5.50 0.39 8.42
C ARG A 96 -4.41 0.57 9.47
N LEU A 97 -4.81 0.66 10.73
CA LEU A 97 -3.87 0.81 11.84
C LEU A 97 -2.95 -0.40 11.98
N LEU A 98 -3.49 -1.60 11.81
CA LEU A 98 -2.75 -2.86 11.96
C LEU A 98 -1.72 -3.04 10.84
N PHE A 99 -2.10 -2.74 9.59
CA PHE A 99 -1.21 -2.88 8.43
C PHE A 99 -0.24 -1.68 8.27
N SER A 100 -0.41 -0.62 9.06
CA SER A 100 0.55 0.49 9.16
C SER A 100 1.60 0.28 10.24
N GLU A 101 1.55 -0.82 10.99
CA GLU A 101 2.59 -1.17 11.97
C GLU A 101 3.91 -1.60 11.29
N ARG A 102 4.93 -1.87 12.10
CA ARG A 102 6.26 -2.27 11.58
C ARG A 102 6.30 -3.68 10.96
N THR A 103 5.37 -4.55 11.35
CA THR A 103 5.35 -5.97 10.99
C THR A 103 4.00 -6.42 10.45
N PRO A 104 3.49 -5.83 9.34
CA PRO A 104 2.14 -6.12 8.85
C PRO A 104 1.96 -7.57 8.41
N ARG A 105 3.00 -8.23 7.88
CA ARG A 105 2.96 -9.66 7.53
C ARG A 105 2.67 -10.52 8.77
N GLN A 106 3.33 -10.23 9.89
CA GLN A 106 3.06 -10.94 11.15
C GLN A 106 1.63 -10.65 11.63
N ALA A 107 1.12 -9.45 11.42
CA ALA A 107 -0.26 -9.10 11.74
C ALA A 107 -1.26 -9.94 10.93
N VAL A 108 -1.08 -10.08 9.62
CA VAL A 108 -1.93 -10.94 8.77
C VAL A 108 -1.83 -12.40 9.23
N ARG A 109 -0.63 -12.87 9.55
CA ARG A 109 -0.43 -14.23 10.10
C ARG A 109 -1.20 -14.40 11.41
N ARG A 110 -1.08 -13.43 12.32
CA ARG A 110 -1.76 -13.48 13.62
C ARG A 110 -3.28 -13.46 13.49
N LEU A 111 -3.81 -12.67 12.54
CA LEU A 111 -5.23 -12.71 12.19
C LEU A 111 -5.66 -14.09 11.71
N ALA A 112 -4.84 -14.76 10.91
CA ALA A 112 -5.11 -16.10 10.44
C ALA A 112 -5.08 -17.14 11.58
N ASP A 113 -4.07 -17.09 12.46
CA ASP A 113 -3.93 -17.99 13.60
C ASP A 113 -5.12 -17.90 14.59
N LEU A 114 -5.80 -16.76 14.60
CA LEU A 114 -6.99 -16.50 15.42
C LEU A 114 -8.31 -16.61 14.65
N ASP A 115 -8.29 -17.10 13.42
CA ASP A 115 -9.46 -17.26 12.54
C ASP A 115 -10.23 -15.95 12.29
N LEU A 116 -9.50 -14.81 12.24
CA LEU A 116 -10.08 -13.47 12.06
C LEU A 116 -10.12 -13.03 10.61
N LEU A 117 -9.36 -13.65 9.70
CA LEU A 117 -9.36 -13.29 8.27
C LEU A 117 -10.74 -13.46 7.64
N ARG A 118 -11.52 -14.46 8.07
CA ARG A 118 -12.88 -14.72 7.56
C ARG A 118 -13.86 -13.58 7.82
N PHE A 119 -13.59 -12.72 8.82
CA PHE A 119 -14.41 -11.55 9.08
C PHE A 119 -14.06 -10.35 8.18
N ILE A 120 -12.90 -10.38 7.51
CA ILE A 120 -12.61 -9.48 6.40
C ILE A 120 -13.38 -9.98 5.19
N HIS A 121 -13.15 -11.24 4.79
CA HIS A 121 -13.96 -11.94 3.79
C HIS A 121 -13.85 -13.46 3.99
N PRO A 122 -14.95 -14.25 3.84
CA PRO A 122 -14.95 -15.70 4.07
C PRO A 122 -13.95 -16.49 3.21
N THR A 123 -13.60 -15.99 2.03
CA THR A 123 -12.63 -16.64 1.13
C THR A 123 -11.18 -16.39 1.51
N LEU A 124 -10.91 -15.46 2.45
CA LEU A 124 -9.56 -15.16 2.88
C LEU A 124 -9.02 -16.23 3.83
N THR A 125 -7.96 -16.89 3.40
CA THR A 125 -7.24 -17.88 4.19
C THR A 125 -5.74 -17.65 4.10
N TRP A 126 -5.02 -18.05 5.15
CA TRP A 126 -3.56 -18.08 5.10
C TRP A 126 -3.09 -19.19 4.18
N SER A 127 -2.14 -18.87 3.31
CA SER A 127 -1.54 -19.84 2.40
C SER A 127 -0.05 -19.53 2.19
N ALA A 128 0.73 -20.52 1.77
CA ALA A 128 2.13 -20.30 1.39
C ALA A 128 2.28 -19.25 0.26
N ARG A 129 1.28 -19.13 -0.62
CA ARG A 129 1.25 -18.11 -1.67
C ARG A 129 1.10 -16.71 -1.08
N LEU A 130 0.15 -16.53 -0.14
CA LEU A 130 -0.05 -15.24 0.55
C LEU A 130 1.18 -14.86 1.36
N ASP A 131 1.74 -15.79 2.15
CA ASP A 131 2.93 -15.55 2.95
C ASP A 131 4.12 -15.08 2.10
N ARG A 132 4.38 -15.75 0.98
CA ARG A 132 5.43 -15.36 0.03
C ARG A 132 5.17 -13.97 -0.53
N ARG A 133 3.93 -13.68 -0.95
CA ARG A 133 3.56 -12.36 -1.47
C ARG A 133 3.80 -11.26 -0.45
N LEU A 134 3.39 -11.47 0.80
CA LEU A 134 3.63 -10.52 1.88
C LEU A 134 5.12 -10.29 2.15
N SER A 135 5.94 -11.34 2.09
CA SER A 135 7.40 -11.22 2.22
C SER A 135 8.02 -10.42 1.06
N GLU A 136 7.58 -10.66 -0.18
CA GLU A 136 8.02 -9.92 -1.36
C GLU A 136 7.62 -8.45 -1.28
N LEU A 137 6.44 -8.14 -0.70
CA LEU A 137 5.98 -6.79 -0.46
C LEU A 137 6.81 -6.06 0.59
N GLU A 138 7.15 -6.70 1.69
CA GLU A 138 8.05 -6.12 2.71
C GLU A 138 9.36 -5.68 2.06
N ALA A 139 9.99 -6.56 1.28
CA ALA A 139 11.23 -6.24 0.56
C ALA A 139 11.06 -5.08 -0.45
N ALA A 140 9.93 -5.04 -1.18
CA ALA A 140 9.66 -3.97 -2.15
C ALA A 140 9.39 -2.62 -1.45
N LEU A 141 8.67 -2.62 -0.34
CA LEU A 141 8.41 -1.43 0.48
C LEU A 141 9.69 -0.88 1.12
N ASP A 142 10.57 -1.76 1.60
CA ASP A 142 11.86 -1.37 2.16
C ASP A 142 12.76 -0.79 1.09
N TRP A 143 12.83 -1.41 -0.09
CA TRP A 143 13.53 -0.85 -1.24
C TRP A 143 13.00 0.54 -1.61
N TYR A 144 11.67 0.71 -1.67
CA TYR A 144 11.04 1.99 -2.01
C TYR A 144 11.41 3.09 -0.99
N ARG A 145 11.35 2.80 0.31
CA ARG A 145 11.74 3.73 1.38
C ARG A 145 13.22 4.12 1.30
N LEU A 146 14.11 3.16 1.01
CA LEU A 146 15.54 3.40 0.89
C LEU A 146 15.93 4.14 -0.39
N SER A 147 15.08 4.14 -1.40
CA SER A 147 15.33 4.83 -2.68
C SER A 147 15.12 6.35 -2.59
N CYS A 148 14.77 6.89 -1.41
CA CYS A 148 14.60 8.33 -1.15
C CYS A 148 13.72 9.04 -2.18
N LEU A 149 12.64 8.39 -2.60
CA LEU A 149 11.70 8.96 -3.56
C LEU A 149 10.81 9.99 -2.87
N ASP A 150 10.63 11.17 -3.49
CA ASP A 150 9.86 12.30 -2.94
C ASP A 150 8.33 12.07 -2.91
N ARG A 151 7.90 10.80 -3.02
CA ARG A 151 6.49 10.43 -3.04
C ARG A 151 6.16 9.51 -1.88
N THR A 152 5.11 9.86 -1.17
CA THR A 152 4.58 9.03 -0.08
C THR A 152 3.68 7.93 -0.64
N ILE A 153 3.71 6.78 -0.01
CA ILE A 153 2.81 5.67 -0.31
C ILE A 153 2.05 5.26 0.95
N ASP A 154 0.83 4.81 0.73
CA ASP A 154 0.00 4.24 1.76
C ASP A 154 0.28 2.74 1.87
N GLY A 155 1.26 2.37 2.70
CA GLY A 155 1.72 0.99 2.82
C GLY A 155 0.61 -0.01 3.13
N TRP A 156 -0.40 0.37 3.92
CA TRP A 156 -1.52 -0.50 4.25
C TRP A 156 -2.34 -0.90 3.01
N VAL A 157 -2.44 -0.02 2.01
CA VAL A 157 -3.14 -0.30 0.73
C VAL A 157 -2.44 -1.41 -0.03
N VAL A 158 -1.10 -1.43 0.00
CA VAL A 158 -0.30 -2.49 -0.64
C VAL A 158 -0.58 -3.86 -0.02
N TYR A 159 -0.79 -3.91 1.31
CA TYR A 159 -1.22 -5.14 1.99
C TYR A 159 -2.66 -5.52 1.63
N ALA A 160 -3.58 -4.57 1.52
CA ALA A 160 -4.94 -4.82 1.04
C ALA A 160 -4.95 -5.41 -0.38
N MET A 161 -4.09 -4.91 -1.28
CA MET A 161 -3.89 -5.47 -2.62
C MET A 161 -3.43 -6.94 -2.57
N ALA A 162 -2.51 -7.29 -1.65
CA ALA A 162 -2.05 -8.67 -1.51
C ALA A 162 -3.17 -9.62 -1.05
N LEU A 163 -4.02 -9.17 -0.15
CA LEU A 163 -5.20 -9.92 0.25
C LEU A 163 -6.16 -10.09 -0.94
N ALA A 164 -6.48 -9.02 -1.64
CA ALA A 164 -7.35 -9.04 -2.82
C ALA A 164 -6.81 -9.93 -3.95
N GLU A 165 -5.47 -10.04 -4.13
CA GLU A 165 -4.87 -10.91 -5.14
C GLU A 165 -5.19 -12.40 -4.91
N THR A 166 -5.40 -12.80 -3.66
CA THR A 166 -5.70 -14.21 -3.31
C THR A 166 -7.18 -14.55 -3.37
N MET A 167 -8.05 -13.54 -3.49
CA MET A 167 -9.51 -13.70 -3.50
C MET A 167 -10.05 -13.92 -4.92
N PRO A 168 -11.19 -14.61 -5.09
CA PRO A 168 -11.97 -14.60 -6.34
C PRO A 168 -12.43 -13.18 -6.69
N ASP A 169 -12.71 -12.92 -7.98
CA ASP A 169 -13.12 -11.58 -8.44
C ASP A 169 -14.43 -11.09 -7.81
N GLU A 170 -15.38 -11.99 -7.58
CA GLU A 170 -16.63 -11.68 -6.86
C GLU A 170 -16.36 -11.26 -5.42
N ALA A 171 -15.53 -12.02 -4.72
CA ALA A 171 -15.14 -11.72 -3.35
C ALA A 171 -14.41 -10.36 -3.22
N VAL A 172 -13.63 -9.97 -4.23
CA VAL A 172 -13.01 -8.62 -4.24
C VAL A 172 -14.09 -7.55 -4.40
N ARG A 173 -15.09 -7.75 -5.25
CA ARG A 173 -16.22 -6.81 -5.38
C ARG A 173 -16.98 -6.66 -4.07
N ASP A 174 -17.33 -7.79 -3.43
CA ASP A 174 -18.03 -7.80 -2.14
C ASP A 174 -17.22 -7.05 -1.07
N MET A 175 -15.91 -7.27 -1.04
CA MET A 175 -15.01 -6.55 -0.13
C MET A 175 -15.02 -5.04 -0.42
N LEU A 176 -14.95 -4.62 -1.68
CA LEU A 176 -14.97 -3.21 -2.08
C LEU A 176 -16.32 -2.54 -1.81
N GLU A 177 -17.43 -3.27 -1.85
CA GLU A 177 -18.75 -2.75 -1.48
C GLU A 177 -18.93 -2.64 0.03
N ARG A 178 -18.46 -3.64 0.78
CA ARG A 178 -18.59 -3.70 2.23
C ARG A 178 -17.78 -2.62 2.94
N PHE A 179 -16.56 -2.36 2.46
CA PHE A 179 -15.64 -1.42 3.10
C PHE A 179 -15.68 -0.05 2.43
N PRO A 180 -15.73 1.04 3.19
CA PRO A 180 -15.74 2.40 2.65
C PRO A 180 -14.34 2.85 2.25
N PHE A 181 -13.76 2.18 1.28
CA PHE A 181 -12.51 2.60 0.66
C PHE A 181 -12.70 3.94 -0.06
N THR A 182 -11.68 4.78 -0.05
CA THR A 182 -11.61 5.96 -0.91
C THR A 182 -11.52 5.55 -2.38
N GLU A 183 -11.82 6.48 -3.29
CA GLU A 183 -11.73 6.20 -4.73
C GLU A 183 -10.29 5.84 -5.17
N ALA A 184 -9.29 6.47 -4.57
CA ALA A 184 -7.89 6.15 -4.83
C ALA A 184 -7.54 4.72 -4.38
N GLU A 185 -7.97 4.30 -3.19
CA GLU A 185 -7.76 2.94 -2.68
C GLU A 185 -8.48 1.89 -3.53
N ARG A 186 -9.73 2.16 -3.95
CA ARG A 186 -10.49 1.29 -4.87
C ARG A 186 -9.76 1.13 -6.21
N THR A 187 -9.31 2.25 -6.76
CA THR A 187 -8.56 2.25 -8.02
C THR A 187 -7.29 1.42 -7.90
N ALA A 188 -6.52 1.61 -6.83
CA ALA A 188 -5.29 0.88 -6.58
C ALA A 188 -5.53 -0.64 -6.43
N ILE A 189 -6.54 -1.05 -5.65
CA ILE A 189 -6.91 -2.48 -5.48
C ILE A 189 -7.37 -3.09 -6.82
N ASN A 190 -8.18 -2.38 -7.61
CA ASN A 190 -8.62 -2.82 -8.92
C ASN A 190 -7.45 -2.93 -9.91
N GLN A 191 -6.54 -1.96 -9.93
CA GLN A 191 -5.31 -2.04 -10.74
C GLN A 191 -4.49 -3.28 -10.36
N ALA A 192 -4.24 -3.50 -9.07
CA ALA A 192 -3.49 -4.65 -8.59
C ALA A 192 -4.12 -5.98 -9.02
N ARG A 193 -5.44 -6.08 -8.96
CA ARG A 193 -6.18 -7.29 -9.29
C ARG A 193 -6.24 -7.55 -10.79
N PHE A 194 -6.62 -6.55 -11.59
CA PHE A 194 -7.01 -6.76 -12.98
C PHE A 194 -5.96 -6.32 -14.00
N LEU A 195 -5.11 -5.34 -13.68
CA LEU A 195 -4.20 -4.75 -14.65
C LEU A 195 -2.75 -5.18 -14.50
N THR A 196 -2.33 -5.71 -13.35
CA THR A 196 -0.93 -6.06 -13.11
C THR A 196 -0.45 -7.26 -13.92
N GLN A 197 -1.30 -8.27 -14.18
CA GLN A 197 -0.88 -9.49 -14.86
C GLN A 197 -0.42 -9.26 -16.32
N PRO A 198 -1.14 -8.49 -17.16
CA PRO A 198 -0.65 -8.13 -18.49
C PRO A 198 0.66 -7.36 -18.45
N VAL A 199 0.77 -6.39 -17.54
CA VAL A 199 1.98 -5.57 -17.37
C VAL A 199 3.18 -6.40 -16.94
N CYS A 200 3.00 -7.32 -15.97
CA CYS A 200 4.05 -8.26 -15.58
C CYS A 200 4.57 -9.08 -16.78
N ARG A 201 3.67 -9.57 -17.63
CA ARG A 201 4.06 -10.31 -18.85
C ARG A 201 4.84 -9.42 -19.83
N THR A 202 4.42 -8.18 -19.98
CA THR A 202 5.08 -7.21 -20.87
C THR A 202 6.48 -6.87 -20.37
N LEU A 203 6.64 -6.61 -19.07
CA LEU A 203 7.93 -6.29 -18.46
C LEU A 203 8.89 -7.50 -18.39
N ALA A 204 8.37 -8.72 -18.32
CA ALA A 204 9.16 -9.95 -18.21
C ALA A 204 9.65 -10.51 -19.56
N ARG A 205 9.47 -9.77 -20.68
CA ARG A 205 9.96 -10.19 -22.00
C ARG A 205 11.47 -10.37 -22.01
N ARG A 206 11.98 -11.26 -22.89
CA ARG A 206 13.43 -11.50 -23.03
C ARG A 206 14.19 -10.26 -23.49
N ALA A 207 13.63 -9.51 -24.44
CA ALA A 207 14.17 -8.21 -24.84
C ALA A 207 13.64 -7.14 -23.90
N PRO A 208 14.49 -6.35 -23.23
CA PRO A 208 14.05 -5.27 -22.37
C PRO A 208 13.29 -4.22 -23.20
N LEU A 209 12.26 -3.67 -22.60
CA LEU A 209 11.52 -2.56 -23.20
C LEU A 209 12.40 -1.32 -23.32
N ARG A 210 12.18 -0.52 -24.35
CA ARG A 210 12.75 0.83 -24.43
C ARG A 210 12.22 1.67 -23.26
N PRO A 211 12.96 2.70 -22.80
CA PRO A 211 12.50 3.58 -21.73
C PRO A 211 11.10 4.18 -21.96
N SER A 212 10.82 4.63 -23.19
CA SER A 212 9.49 5.16 -23.57
C SER A 212 8.37 4.11 -23.48
N GLU A 213 8.64 2.87 -23.87
CA GLU A 213 7.69 1.76 -23.77
C GLU A 213 7.43 1.39 -22.31
N THR A 214 8.48 1.46 -21.47
CA THR A 214 8.36 1.26 -20.01
C THR A 214 7.48 2.34 -19.38
N VAL A 215 7.68 3.61 -19.74
CA VAL A 215 6.83 4.73 -19.29
C VAL A 215 5.39 4.52 -19.74
N ALA A 216 5.15 4.19 -21.00
CA ALA A 216 3.80 3.96 -21.52
C ALA A 216 3.08 2.81 -20.79
N ALA A 217 3.81 1.77 -20.41
CA ALA A 217 3.25 0.61 -19.70
C ALA A 217 2.91 0.93 -18.23
N LEU A 218 3.57 1.91 -17.59
CA LEU A 218 3.51 2.14 -16.15
C LEU A 218 2.86 3.47 -15.73
N ALA A 219 2.75 4.45 -16.61
CA ALA A 219 2.31 5.82 -16.29
C ALA A 219 0.90 5.94 -15.68
N GLY A 220 0.04 4.95 -15.88
CA GLY A 220 -1.34 4.96 -15.36
C GLY A 220 -1.52 4.30 -13.98
N PHE A 221 -0.45 3.78 -13.38
CA PHE A 221 -0.53 3.08 -12.10
C PHE A 221 -0.28 4.02 -10.92
N SER A 222 -0.98 3.77 -9.79
CA SER A 222 -0.69 4.43 -8.52
C SER A 222 0.67 4.01 -7.97
N GLU A 223 1.25 4.81 -7.06
CA GLU A 223 2.53 4.48 -6.42
C GLU A 223 2.46 3.13 -5.69
N GLU A 224 1.37 2.85 -4.99
CA GLU A 224 1.12 1.59 -4.30
C GLU A 224 1.10 0.42 -5.27
N CYS A 225 0.47 0.61 -6.43
CA CYS A 225 0.40 -0.43 -7.45
C CYS A 225 1.75 -0.67 -8.13
N LEU A 226 2.60 0.36 -8.30
CA LEU A 226 3.96 0.20 -8.81
C LEU A 226 4.84 -0.59 -7.83
N VAL A 227 4.73 -0.35 -6.53
CA VAL A 227 5.41 -1.15 -5.50
C VAL A 227 4.87 -2.58 -5.48
N PHE A 228 3.55 -2.75 -5.62
CA PHE A 228 2.95 -4.08 -5.74
C PHE A 228 3.45 -4.84 -6.98
N LEU A 229 3.62 -4.18 -8.12
CA LEU A 229 4.21 -4.74 -9.33
C LEU A 229 5.66 -5.16 -9.11
N LEU A 230 6.44 -4.36 -8.37
CA LEU A 230 7.84 -4.69 -8.03
C LEU A 230 7.92 -5.98 -7.20
N ALA A 231 7.03 -6.15 -6.22
CA ALA A 231 6.93 -7.37 -5.43
C ALA A 231 6.42 -8.57 -6.25
N LYS A 232 5.44 -8.34 -7.13
CA LYS A 232 4.79 -9.39 -7.92
C LYS A 232 5.69 -9.98 -9.00
N ASN A 233 6.65 -9.21 -9.48
CA ASN A 233 7.47 -9.60 -10.63
C ASN A 233 8.69 -10.42 -10.21
N GLY A 234 8.73 -11.69 -10.63
CA GLY A 234 9.87 -12.57 -10.38
C GLY A 234 11.06 -12.36 -11.31
N SER A 235 10.91 -11.53 -12.38
CA SER A 235 11.95 -11.29 -13.38
C SER A 235 12.85 -10.12 -12.98
N ASP A 236 14.17 -10.33 -12.98
CA ASP A 236 15.14 -9.25 -12.72
C ASP A 236 15.07 -8.13 -13.76
N THR A 237 14.77 -8.47 -15.02
CA THR A 237 14.56 -7.49 -16.09
C THR A 237 13.39 -6.57 -15.76
N ALA A 238 12.26 -7.14 -15.33
CA ALA A 238 11.08 -6.38 -14.95
C ALA A 238 11.31 -5.52 -13.71
N LYS A 239 11.99 -6.05 -12.69
CA LYS A 239 12.35 -5.28 -11.48
C LYS A 239 13.26 -4.11 -11.84
N ARG A 240 14.22 -4.30 -12.73
CA ARG A 240 15.10 -3.23 -13.22
C ARG A 240 14.32 -2.16 -13.96
N SER A 241 13.44 -2.53 -14.88
CA SER A 241 12.59 -1.57 -15.62
C SER A 241 11.69 -0.77 -14.67
N LEU A 242 11.05 -1.42 -13.68
CA LEU A 242 10.24 -0.77 -12.65
C LEU A 242 11.09 0.19 -11.79
N SER A 243 12.28 -0.24 -11.36
CA SER A 243 13.19 0.60 -10.60
C SER A 243 13.60 1.83 -11.40
N GLN A 244 14.02 1.68 -12.66
CA GLN A 244 14.40 2.79 -13.54
C GLN A 244 13.23 3.73 -13.81
N TYR A 245 12.02 3.20 -13.96
CA TYR A 245 10.82 4.03 -14.08
C TYR A 245 10.62 4.88 -12.82
N LEU A 246 10.65 4.26 -11.64
CA LEU A 246 10.43 4.94 -10.37
C LEU A 246 11.50 5.97 -10.01
N THR A 247 12.76 5.71 -10.37
CA THR A 247 13.90 6.57 -9.99
C THR A 247 14.31 7.57 -11.06
N THR A 248 13.97 7.35 -12.32
CA THR A 248 14.53 8.13 -13.43
C THR A 248 13.48 8.50 -14.49
N TYR A 249 12.85 7.51 -15.12
CA TYR A 249 12.15 7.76 -16.39
C TYR A 249 10.90 8.63 -16.23
N ARG A 250 10.15 8.48 -15.16
CA ARG A 250 8.89 9.20 -14.92
C ARG A 250 9.04 10.72 -14.77
N ASP A 251 10.24 11.17 -14.42
CA ASP A 251 10.52 12.60 -14.19
C ASP A 251 11.18 13.24 -15.42
N ILE A 252 11.51 12.45 -16.45
CA ILE A 252 12.04 12.94 -17.72
C ILE A 252 10.95 13.70 -18.47
N LYS A 253 11.22 14.98 -18.76
CA LYS A 253 10.35 15.88 -19.51
C LYS A 253 11.15 16.53 -20.62
N PRO A 254 10.54 16.86 -21.75
CA PRO A 254 11.20 17.68 -22.77
C PRO A 254 11.52 19.07 -22.22
N ALA A 255 12.62 19.65 -22.66
CA ALA A 255 12.96 21.03 -22.32
C ALA A 255 12.04 22.02 -23.06
N LEU A 256 11.62 21.67 -24.27
CA LEU A 256 10.69 22.48 -25.03
C LEU A 256 9.26 22.40 -24.46
N THR A 257 8.67 23.55 -24.24
CA THR A 257 7.29 23.71 -23.77
C THR A 257 6.37 24.13 -24.90
N GLY A 258 5.05 24.17 -24.65
CA GLY A 258 4.07 24.70 -25.62
C GLY A 258 4.37 26.13 -26.05
N LYS A 259 4.96 26.98 -25.17
CA LYS A 259 5.40 28.32 -25.53
C LYS A 259 6.56 28.31 -26.56
N ALA A 260 7.49 27.39 -26.39
CA ALA A 260 8.59 27.23 -27.35
C ALA A 260 8.08 26.74 -28.72
N LEU A 261 7.09 25.86 -28.76
CA LEU A 261 6.44 25.40 -29.99
C LEU A 261 5.72 26.54 -30.70
N GLN A 262 5.09 27.45 -29.96
CA GLN A 262 4.47 28.65 -30.50
C GLN A 262 5.51 29.60 -31.13
N ALA A 263 6.65 29.79 -30.46
CA ALA A 263 7.76 30.59 -30.99
C ALA A 263 8.37 29.99 -32.28
N LEU A 264 8.24 28.67 -32.49
CA LEU A 264 8.61 27.98 -33.73
C LEU A 264 7.54 28.07 -34.84
N GLY A 265 6.49 28.88 -34.65
CA GLY A 265 5.46 29.16 -35.66
C GLY A 265 4.30 28.15 -35.68
N LEU A 266 4.19 27.28 -34.71
CA LEU A 266 3.05 26.37 -34.60
C LEU A 266 1.84 27.10 -33.97
N LYS A 267 0.65 26.85 -34.50
CA LYS A 267 -0.60 27.30 -33.85
C LYS A 267 -0.99 26.36 -32.73
N PRO A 268 -1.43 26.86 -31.56
CA PRO A 268 -1.93 26.03 -30.47
C PRO A 268 -3.04 25.09 -30.94
N GLY A 269 -2.94 23.81 -30.54
CA GLY A 269 -3.91 22.80 -30.93
C GLY A 269 -3.45 21.38 -30.59
N PRO A 270 -4.21 20.34 -30.98
CA PRO A 270 -3.91 18.92 -30.68
C PRO A 270 -2.49 18.48 -31.10
N VAL A 271 -1.93 19.14 -32.09
CA VAL A 271 -0.57 18.90 -32.62
C VAL A 271 0.50 19.11 -31.53
N TYR A 272 0.29 20.05 -30.61
CA TYR A 272 1.24 20.30 -29.52
C TYR A 272 1.43 19.06 -28.67
N ARG A 273 0.34 18.39 -28.34
CA ARG A 273 0.37 17.17 -27.55
C ARG A 273 1.19 16.09 -28.26
N THR A 274 0.93 15.84 -29.52
CA THR A 274 1.66 14.84 -30.33
C THR A 274 3.16 15.14 -30.42
N ILE A 275 3.53 16.42 -30.61
CA ILE A 275 4.95 16.83 -30.67
C ILE A 275 5.61 16.67 -29.30
N LEU A 276 4.96 17.09 -28.21
CA LEU A 276 5.53 16.96 -26.86
C LEU A 276 5.65 15.49 -26.44
N GLU A 277 4.69 14.64 -26.79
CA GLU A 277 4.77 13.20 -26.58
C GLU A 277 5.95 12.59 -27.35
N ARG A 278 6.15 12.98 -28.62
CA ARG A 278 7.30 12.50 -29.41
C ARG A 278 8.65 13.02 -28.90
N LEU A 279 8.71 14.24 -28.40
CA LEU A 279 9.91 14.78 -27.74
C LEU A 279 10.22 14.03 -26.44
N THR A 280 9.20 13.75 -25.65
CA THR A 280 9.36 12.95 -24.41
C THR A 280 9.89 11.54 -24.76
N GLU A 281 9.33 10.90 -25.78
CA GLU A 281 9.78 9.59 -26.26
C GLU A 281 11.25 9.64 -26.72
N ALA A 282 11.62 10.63 -27.52
CA ALA A 282 12.98 10.79 -28.03
C ALA A 282 13.97 11.01 -26.87
N ARG A 283 13.62 11.81 -25.89
CA ARG A 283 14.46 12.08 -24.72
C ARG A 283 14.62 10.83 -23.83
N LEU A 284 13.52 10.13 -23.59
CA LEU A 284 13.54 8.85 -22.86
C LEU A 284 14.44 7.81 -23.54
N ASN A 285 14.37 7.70 -24.86
CA ASN A 285 15.15 6.73 -25.63
C ASN A 285 16.59 7.17 -25.95
N GLY A 286 16.99 8.37 -25.49
CA GLY A 286 18.34 8.91 -25.77
C GLY A 286 18.56 9.32 -27.22
N GLU A 287 17.51 9.60 -27.98
CA GLU A 287 17.60 10.13 -29.34
C GLU A 287 17.96 11.63 -29.36
N VAL A 288 17.61 12.35 -28.28
CA VAL A 288 17.91 13.77 -28.07
C VAL A 288 18.31 14.00 -26.61
N HIS A 289 19.30 14.88 -26.39
CA HIS A 289 19.85 15.19 -25.06
C HIS A 289 19.84 16.69 -24.76
N THR A 290 19.85 17.55 -25.78
CA THR A 290 19.94 19.01 -25.65
C THR A 290 18.70 19.71 -26.20
N ASP A 291 18.53 20.98 -25.81
CA ASP A 291 17.45 21.83 -26.32
C ASP A 291 17.57 22.08 -27.82
N GLU A 292 18.81 22.16 -28.35
CA GLU A 292 19.09 22.32 -29.77
C GLU A 292 18.65 21.09 -30.56
N GLU A 293 18.93 19.88 -30.06
CA GLU A 293 18.51 18.64 -30.69
C GLU A 293 16.98 18.48 -30.67
N GLU A 294 16.31 18.88 -29.56
CA GLU A 294 14.84 18.92 -29.49
C GLU A 294 14.27 19.89 -30.52
N ARG A 295 14.86 21.11 -30.68
CA ARG A 295 14.45 22.09 -31.71
C ARG A 295 14.62 21.55 -33.11
N ALA A 296 15.72 20.87 -33.39
CA ALA A 296 15.97 20.21 -34.68
C ALA A 296 14.92 19.17 -34.99
N LEU A 297 14.63 18.28 -34.02
CA LEU A 297 13.58 17.26 -34.14
C LEU A 297 12.19 17.88 -34.40
N VAL A 298 11.82 18.97 -33.71
CA VAL A 298 10.56 19.62 -33.92
C VAL A 298 10.47 20.22 -35.34
N LYS A 299 11.56 20.85 -35.84
CA LYS A 299 11.60 21.38 -37.21
C LYS A 299 11.41 20.27 -38.26
N ASP A 300 12.05 19.12 -38.09
CA ASP A 300 11.87 17.98 -38.98
C ASP A 300 10.43 17.43 -38.94
N LEU A 301 9.82 17.31 -37.77
CA LEU A 301 8.41 16.89 -37.61
C LEU A 301 7.44 17.86 -38.32
N ILE A 302 7.70 19.18 -38.24
CA ILE A 302 6.91 20.20 -38.93
C ILE A 302 7.07 20.07 -40.45
N ALA A 303 8.32 19.88 -40.93
CA ALA A 303 8.62 19.75 -42.35
C ALA A 303 7.92 18.53 -42.97
N ARG A 304 8.06 17.36 -42.33
CA ARG A 304 7.39 16.13 -42.80
C ARG A 304 5.87 16.26 -42.83
N ARG A 305 5.29 16.98 -41.89
CA ARG A 305 3.84 17.18 -41.85
C ARG A 305 3.35 18.11 -43.00
N ARG A 306 4.13 19.16 -43.35
CA ARG A 306 3.81 20.02 -44.46
C ARG A 306 3.90 19.31 -45.80
N SER A 307 4.76 18.30 -45.92
CA SER A 307 4.92 17.50 -47.13
C SER A 307 3.81 16.43 -47.29
N ALA A 308 3.09 16.12 -46.20
CA ALA A 308 2.02 15.12 -46.17
C ALA A 308 0.60 15.72 -46.23
N SER A 309 0.48 17.05 -46.18
CA SER A 309 -0.76 17.83 -46.32
C SER A 309 -0.85 18.47 -47.68
#